data_dc53664a4b2297d122832ba2d11eebe3
#
_entry.id   dc53664a4b2297d122832ba2d11eebe3
#
_cell.length_a   1.000
_cell.length_b   1.000
_cell.length_c   1.000
_cell.angle_alpha   90.00
_cell.angle_beta   90.00
_cell.angle_gamma   90.00
#
_symmetry.space_group_name_H-M   'P 1'
#
loop_
_entity.id
_entity.type
_entity.pdbx_description
1 polymer ?
#
loop_
_entity_poly.entity_id
_entity_poly.type
_entity_poly.pdbx_seq_one_letter_code
_entity_poly.pdbx_strand_id
1 'polypeptide(L)'
;YVLDDERLKQGRHFGKDYFDDLLERIREIRTSERRYYQKITDVYAECSADYDAKSESTKLFFKMVQNMMHLAVTHHTAAEVVFNRADAEQPHMGLTTWKKAPNGRVQKSDTIVAKNYLSDTELNQLNGITTSFLDFAETRAQRHIITTMEDWRKRLAQFLAAMDYEANPSAGTVSQDEARAKAYGEYEKYKLIQDRSYISDFDRFNNGDDEMPLLPFDLNPKEI
;
A
#
# COMPACT_ATOMS: atom_id res chain seq x y z
N TYR A 1 -6.09 22.48 -3.67
CA TYR A 1 -4.96 23.44 -3.78
C TYR A 1 -4.00 22.83 -4.77
N VAL A 2 -3.93 23.40 -5.96
CA VAL A 2 -2.93 23.07 -6.97
C VAL A 2 -1.71 23.89 -6.64
N LEU A 3 -0.55 23.27 -6.38
CA LEU A 3 0.72 23.96 -6.42
C LEU A 3 0.79 24.68 -7.77
N ASP A 4 1.05 25.99 -7.71
CA ASP A 4 0.96 26.87 -8.89
C ASP A 4 2.04 26.50 -9.91
N ASP A 5 1.68 25.55 -10.80
CA ASP A 5 2.53 25.04 -11.90
C ASP A 5 3.06 26.16 -12.80
N GLU A 6 2.36 27.32 -12.86
CA GLU A 6 2.81 28.48 -13.62
C GLU A 6 3.99 29.18 -12.98
N ARG A 7 4.07 29.20 -11.64
CA ARG A 7 5.24 29.76 -10.92
C ARG A 7 6.50 28.91 -11.14
N LEU A 8 6.34 27.59 -11.22
CA LEU A 8 7.43 26.66 -11.50
C LEU A 8 8.02 26.86 -12.89
N LYS A 9 7.16 27.03 -13.90
CA LYS A 9 7.55 27.23 -15.30
C LYS A 9 8.24 28.58 -15.53
N GLN A 10 8.03 29.57 -14.64
CA GLN A 10 8.57 30.92 -14.77
C GLN A 10 9.87 31.15 -13.98
N GLY A 11 10.47 30.13 -13.36
CA GLY A 11 11.74 30.23 -12.62
C GLY A 11 11.70 31.20 -11.43
N ARG A 12 10.52 31.45 -10.86
CA ARG A 12 10.37 32.33 -9.70
C ARG A 12 10.90 31.64 -8.43
N HIS A 13 11.56 32.41 -7.58
CA HIS A 13 12.05 31.95 -6.28
C HIS A 13 10.90 31.38 -5.44
N PHE A 14 11.08 30.15 -4.95
CA PHE A 14 10.20 29.56 -3.95
C PHE A 14 10.35 30.36 -2.65
N GLY A 15 9.30 31.07 -2.25
CA GLY A 15 9.27 31.86 -1.01
C GLY A 15 9.15 30.95 0.23
N LYS A 16 9.24 31.61 1.40
CA LYS A 16 9.05 30.93 2.70
C LYS A 16 7.68 30.22 2.76
N ASP A 17 6.66 30.82 2.24
CA ASP A 17 5.28 30.31 2.23
C ASP A 17 5.17 28.95 1.51
N TYR A 18 5.94 28.72 0.44
CA TYR A 18 5.96 27.44 -0.27
C TYR A 18 6.43 26.28 0.62
N PHE A 19 7.48 26.51 1.42
CA PHE A 19 8.02 25.45 2.28
C PHE A 19 7.18 25.25 3.54
N ASP A 20 6.51 26.26 4.03
CA ASP A 20 5.56 26.16 5.13
C ASP A 20 4.33 25.33 4.68
N ASP A 21 3.78 25.59 3.50
CA ASP A 21 2.72 24.78 2.88
C ASP A 21 3.17 23.33 2.65
N LEU A 22 4.40 23.13 2.18
CA LEU A 22 4.99 21.80 1.96
C LEU A 22 5.11 21.00 3.25
N LEU A 23 5.55 21.63 4.34
CA LEU A 23 5.64 21.02 5.66
C LEU A 23 4.27 20.60 6.19
N GLU A 24 3.26 21.45 6.02
CA GLU A 24 1.88 21.12 6.41
C GLU A 24 1.36 19.90 5.66
N ARG A 25 1.57 19.83 4.34
CA ARG A 25 1.19 18.67 3.51
C ARG A 25 1.87 17.38 3.94
N ILE A 26 3.17 17.42 4.23
CA ILE A 26 3.89 16.23 4.72
C ILE A 26 3.30 15.75 6.06
N ARG A 27 2.91 16.66 6.95
CA ARG A 27 2.25 16.35 8.22
C ARG A 27 0.86 15.74 8.01
N GLU A 28 0.09 16.28 7.07
CA GLU A 28 -1.21 15.70 6.67
C GLU A 28 -1.06 14.28 6.12
N ILE A 29 -0.08 14.04 5.23
CA ILE A 29 0.23 12.70 4.71
C ILE A 29 0.61 11.77 5.85
N ARG A 30 1.41 12.22 6.81
CA ARG A 30 1.85 11.44 7.98
C ARG A 30 0.68 10.98 8.84
N THR A 31 -0.28 11.85 9.12
CA THR A 31 -1.44 11.57 9.97
C THR A 31 -2.57 10.85 9.25
N SER A 32 -2.54 10.80 7.90
CA SER A 32 -3.56 10.13 7.10
C SER A 32 -3.62 8.63 7.36
N GLU A 33 -4.80 8.01 7.21
CA GLU A 33 -4.99 6.55 7.25
C GLU A 33 -4.51 5.83 5.98
N ARG A 34 -3.74 6.52 5.14
CA ARG A 34 -3.24 5.95 3.90
C ARG A 34 -2.21 4.86 4.14
N ARG A 35 -2.11 3.94 3.18
CA ARG A 35 -1.19 2.80 3.24
C ARG A 35 0.26 3.23 3.00
N TYR A 36 1.22 2.44 3.49
CA TYR A 36 2.66 2.76 3.51
C TYR A 36 3.19 3.34 2.18
N TYR A 37 3.10 2.59 1.09
CA TYR A 37 3.59 3.06 -0.22
C TYR A 37 2.75 4.20 -0.81
N GLN A 38 1.47 4.35 -0.42
CA GLN A 38 0.66 5.51 -0.81
C GLN A 38 1.20 6.79 -0.16
N LYS A 39 1.64 6.74 1.09
CA LYS A 39 2.27 7.90 1.73
C LYS A 39 3.54 8.33 1.00
N ILE A 40 4.37 7.39 0.56
CA ILE A 40 5.58 7.71 -0.22
C ILE A 40 5.21 8.28 -1.59
N THR A 41 4.21 7.73 -2.27
CA THR A 41 3.74 8.26 -3.55
C THR A 41 3.05 9.61 -3.42
N ASP A 42 2.37 9.86 -2.30
CA ASP A 42 1.78 11.16 -1.99
C ASP A 42 2.88 12.23 -1.76
N VAL A 43 3.96 11.90 -1.03
CA VAL A 43 5.13 12.79 -0.92
C VAL A 43 5.70 13.10 -2.31
N TYR A 44 5.81 12.11 -3.16
CA TYR A 44 6.27 12.33 -4.54
C TYR A 44 5.33 13.26 -5.31
N ALA A 45 4.01 13.02 -5.22
CA ALA A 45 3.02 13.82 -5.94
C ALA A 45 2.88 15.24 -5.42
N GLU A 46 2.82 15.40 -4.08
CA GLU A 46 2.54 16.68 -3.45
C GLU A 46 3.80 17.53 -3.22
N CYS A 47 4.97 16.90 -3.14
CA CYS A 47 6.22 17.56 -2.78
C CYS A 47 7.22 17.67 -3.94
N SER A 48 6.91 17.16 -5.14
CA SER A 48 7.74 17.41 -6.33
C SER A 48 7.43 18.76 -6.94
N ALA A 49 8.47 19.53 -7.20
CA ALA A 49 8.34 20.85 -7.79
C ALA A 49 7.86 20.84 -9.26
N ASP A 50 7.99 19.72 -9.94
CA ASP A 50 7.71 19.49 -11.36
C ASP A 50 6.75 18.32 -11.59
N TYR A 51 5.84 18.05 -10.65
CA TYR A 51 4.95 16.89 -10.73
C TYR A 51 4.01 16.92 -11.94
N ASP A 52 4.02 15.85 -12.71
CA ASP A 52 3.08 15.59 -13.80
C ASP A 52 2.50 14.17 -13.65
N ALA A 53 1.23 14.06 -13.28
CA ALA A 53 0.51 12.80 -13.09
C ALA A 53 0.45 11.93 -14.38
N LYS A 54 0.58 12.53 -15.56
CA LYS A 54 0.48 11.84 -16.85
C LYS A 54 1.84 11.39 -17.40
N SER A 55 2.93 11.85 -16.81
CA SER A 55 4.27 11.52 -17.29
C SER A 55 4.59 10.03 -17.12
N GLU A 56 5.36 9.48 -18.05
CA GLU A 56 5.86 8.10 -17.93
C GLU A 56 6.78 7.94 -16.71
N SER A 57 7.52 8.98 -16.32
CA SER A 57 8.36 8.98 -15.11
C SER A 57 7.54 8.78 -13.85
N THR A 58 6.35 9.38 -13.74
CA THR A 58 5.43 9.19 -12.60
C THR A 58 4.90 7.76 -12.53
N LYS A 59 4.48 7.19 -13.65
CA LYS A 59 4.01 5.79 -13.70
C LYS A 59 5.11 4.81 -13.31
N LEU A 60 6.33 5.03 -13.83
CA LEU A 60 7.50 4.22 -13.47
C LEU A 60 7.86 4.37 -12.01
N PHE A 61 7.80 5.58 -11.45
CA PHE A 61 8.05 5.82 -10.04
C PHE A 61 7.08 5.03 -9.15
N PHE A 62 5.78 5.10 -9.41
CA PHE A 62 4.78 4.39 -8.62
C PHE A 62 4.99 2.86 -8.65
N LYS A 63 5.28 2.31 -9.83
CA LYS A 63 5.63 0.89 -9.96
C LYS A 63 6.92 0.54 -9.23
N MET A 64 7.93 1.41 -9.33
CA MET A 64 9.20 1.23 -8.65
C MET A 64 9.05 1.25 -7.13
N VAL A 65 8.29 2.21 -6.57
CA VAL A 65 8.03 2.30 -5.11
C VAL A 65 7.44 1.01 -4.59
N GLN A 66 6.40 0.48 -5.25
CA GLN A 66 5.79 -0.78 -4.84
C GLN A 66 6.81 -1.93 -4.79
N ASN A 67 7.58 -2.09 -5.87
CA ASN A 67 8.57 -3.16 -5.94
C ASN A 67 9.68 -2.99 -4.91
N MET A 68 10.23 -1.79 -4.74
CA MET A 68 11.29 -1.52 -3.78
C MET A 68 10.84 -1.76 -2.35
N MET A 69 9.62 -1.36 -1.98
CA MET A 69 9.09 -1.55 -0.64
C MET A 69 8.87 -3.04 -0.33
N HIS A 70 8.36 -3.82 -1.29
CA HIS A 70 8.24 -5.28 -1.11
C HIS A 70 9.62 -5.93 -1.06
N LEU A 71 10.53 -5.59 -1.98
CA LEU A 71 11.88 -6.13 -2.02
C LEU A 71 12.63 -5.88 -0.70
N ALA A 72 12.51 -4.67 -0.14
CA ALA A 72 13.17 -4.29 1.11
C ALA A 72 12.78 -5.19 2.29
N VAL A 73 11.55 -5.69 2.37
CA VAL A 73 11.07 -6.46 3.53
C VAL A 73 10.88 -7.94 3.27
N THR A 74 10.71 -8.35 2.00
CA THR A 74 10.45 -9.75 1.64
C THR A 74 11.54 -10.37 0.77
N HIS A 75 12.49 -9.57 0.26
CA HIS A 75 13.46 -9.94 -0.77
C HIS A 75 12.83 -10.41 -2.10
N HIS A 76 11.54 -10.03 -2.31
CA HIS A 76 10.77 -10.38 -3.49
C HIS A 76 9.99 -9.16 -4.00
N THR A 77 9.78 -9.09 -5.30
CA THR A 77 8.87 -8.10 -5.88
C THR A 77 7.42 -8.39 -5.48
N ALA A 78 6.53 -7.44 -5.65
CA ALA A 78 5.10 -7.64 -5.35
C ALA A 78 4.49 -8.83 -6.12
N ALA A 79 4.90 -9.03 -7.38
CA ALA A 79 4.46 -10.17 -8.18
C ALA A 79 4.99 -11.50 -7.63
N GLU A 80 6.28 -11.54 -7.26
CA GLU A 80 6.91 -12.73 -6.66
C GLU A 80 6.31 -13.08 -5.30
N VAL A 81 5.96 -12.09 -4.46
CA VAL A 81 5.25 -12.35 -3.19
C VAL A 81 3.93 -13.07 -3.44
N VAL A 82 3.11 -12.57 -4.38
CA VAL A 82 1.84 -13.22 -4.73
C VAL A 82 2.08 -14.62 -5.28
N PHE A 83 3.01 -14.76 -6.22
CA PHE A 83 3.30 -16.04 -6.88
C PHE A 83 3.77 -17.11 -5.90
N ASN A 84 4.65 -16.76 -4.97
CA ASN A 84 5.25 -17.69 -4.03
C ASN A 84 4.35 -18.04 -2.84
N ARG A 85 3.45 -17.13 -2.43
CA ARG A 85 2.65 -17.28 -1.20
C ARG A 85 1.19 -17.66 -1.45
N ALA A 86 0.67 -17.51 -2.68
CA ALA A 86 -0.67 -17.93 -3.02
C ALA A 86 -0.72 -19.47 -3.14
N ASP A 87 -1.35 -20.11 -2.15
CA ASP A 87 -1.44 -21.57 -2.05
C ASP A 87 -2.79 -21.97 -1.44
N ALA A 88 -3.59 -22.72 -2.20
CA ALA A 88 -4.92 -23.16 -1.77
C ALA A 88 -4.92 -24.09 -0.54
N GLU A 89 -3.79 -24.75 -0.26
CA GLU A 89 -3.65 -25.67 0.88
C GLU A 89 -3.34 -24.93 2.19
N GLN A 90 -2.90 -23.66 2.10
CA GLN A 90 -2.63 -22.85 3.27
C GLN A 90 -3.92 -22.21 3.83
N PRO A 91 -3.98 -21.96 5.16
CA PRO A 91 -5.07 -21.22 5.76
C PRO A 91 -5.29 -19.89 5.03
N HIS A 92 -6.53 -19.59 4.68
CA HIS A 92 -6.89 -18.38 3.93
C HIS A 92 -6.09 -18.20 2.63
N MET A 93 -5.64 -19.30 2.02
CA MET A 93 -4.84 -19.29 0.79
C MET A 93 -3.47 -18.57 0.97
N GLY A 94 -2.91 -18.60 2.17
CA GLY A 94 -1.68 -17.91 2.55
C GLY A 94 -1.85 -16.40 2.82
N LEU A 95 -3.07 -15.87 2.74
CA LEU A 95 -3.36 -14.48 3.07
C LEU A 95 -3.35 -14.25 4.59
N THR A 96 -2.69 -13.20 5.03
CA THR A 96 -2.70 -12.71 6.42
C THR A 96 -3.82 -11.71 6.65
N THR A 97 -4.27 -11.03 5.59
CA THR A 97 -5.42 -10.12 5.63
C THR A 97 -6.16 -10.10 4.28
N TRP A 98 -7.44 -9.74 4.29
CA TRP A 98 -8.29 -9.56 3.10
C TRP A 98 -9.41 -8.57 3.43
N LYS A 99 -10.21 -8.18 2.42
CA LYS A 99 -11.23 -7.13 2.56
C LYS A 99 -12.24 -7.39 3.69
N LYS A 100 -12.57 -8.66 3.94
CA LYS A 100 -13.54 -9.07 4.96
C LYS A 100 -12.89 -9.88 6.10
N ALA A 101 -11.58 -9.73 6.32
CA ALA A 101 -10.89 -10.40 7.44
C ALA A 101 -11.41 -9.91 8.80
N PRO A 102 -11.30 -10.72 9.86
CA PRO A 102 -10.80 -12.10 9.86
C PRO A 102 -11.87 -13.15 9.49
N ASN A 103 -13.15 -12.87 9.68
CA ASN A 103 -14.22 -13.86 9.65
C ASN A 103 -14.94 -13.99 8.30
N GLY A 104 -14.78 -12.99 7.41
CA GLY A 104 -15.43 -13.00 6.12
C GLY A 104 -14.66 -13.78 5.06
N ARG A 105 -15.34 -14.13 3.98
CA ARG A 105 -14.77 -14.92 2.88
C ARG A 105 -13.66 -14.16 2.14
N VAL A 106 -12.58 -14.87 1.79
CA VAL A 106 -11.58 -14.39 0.85
C VAL A 106 -12.23 -14.22 -0.53
N GLN A 107 -11.99 -13.08 -1.17
CA GLN A 107 -12.47 -12.79 -2.52
C GLN A 107 -11.34 -12.94 -3.54
N LYS A 108 -11.68 -13.24 -4.78
CA LYS A 108 -10.72 -13.36 -5.89
C LYS A 108 -9.84 -12.12 -6.05
N SER A 109 -10.41 -10.92 -5.84
CA SER A 109 -9.67 -9.65 -5.87
C SER A 109 -8.64 -9.49 -4.76
N ASP A 110 -8.80 -10.19 -3.63
CA ASP A 110 -7.87 -10.10 -2.51
C ASP A 110 -6.57 -10.85 -2.82
N THR A 111 -6.63 -11.90 -3.63
CA THR A 111 -5.53 -12.84 -3.89
C THR A 111 -4.42 -12.28 -4.78
N ILE A 112 -4.65 -11.17 -5.47
CA ILE A 112 -3.64 -10.50 -6.31
C ILE A 112 -2.97 -9.30 -5.63
N VAL A 113 -3.28 -9.07 -4.37
CA VAL A 113 -2.76 -7.94 -3.60
C VAL A 113 -1.61 -8.41 -2.72
N ALA A 114 -0.37 -8.19 -3.13
CA ALA A 114 0.83 -8.68 -2.46
C ALA A 114 0.88 -8.37 -0.95
N LYS A 115 0.44 -7.18 -0.54
CA LYS A 115 0.43 -6.79 0.87
C LYS A 115 -0.47 -7.69 1.74
N ASN A 116 -1.45 -8.37 1.13
CA ASN A 116 -2.34 -9.27 1.87
C ASN A 116 -1.65 -10.57 2.31
N TYR A 117 -0.45 -10.83 1.80
CA TYR A 117 0.39 -11.98 2.14
C TYR A 117 1.54 -11.64 3.09
N LEU A 118 1.66 -10.38 3.53
CA LEU A 118 2.75 -9.95 4.40
C LEU A 118 2.47 -10.33 5.85
N SER A 119 3.49 -10.82 6.54
CA SER A 119 3.45 -11.07 7.99
C SER A 119 3.40 -9.75 8.77
N ASP A 120 3.03 -9.81 10.04
CA ASP A 120 3.03 -8.64 10.94
C ASP A 120 4.42 -8.03 11.06
N THR A 121 5.48 -8.85 11.06
CA THR A 121 6.87 -8.36 11.08
C THR A 121 7.19 -7.56 9.83
N GLU A 122 6.85 -8.07 8.64
CA GLU A 122 7.05 -7.37 7.37
C GLU A 122 6.23 -6.09 7.29
N LEU A 123 5.00 -6.10 7.80
CA LEU A 123 4.15 -4.90 7.87
C LEU A 123 4.75 -3.83 8.80
N ASN A 124 5.28 -4.23 9.95
CA ASN A 124 5.95 -3.32 10.89
C ASN A 124 7.23 -2.73 10.28
N GLN A 125 8.02 -3.50 9.55
CA GLN A 125 9.18 -3.01 8.82
C GLN A 125 8.78 -1.98 7.75
N LEU A 126 7.73 -2.26 6.95
CA LEU A 126 7.19 -1.31 5.98
C LEU A 126 6.75 0.00 6.63
N ASN A 127 6.10 -0.07 7.79
CA ASN A 127 5.71 1.12 8.55
C ASN A 127 6.93 1.93 9.00
N GLY A 128 7.96 1.26 9.53
CA GLY A 128 9.22 1.89 9.92
C GLY A 128 9.90 2.62 8.76
N ILE A 129 10.03 1.96 7.60
CA ILE A 129 10.59 2.56 6.38
C ILE A 129 9.79 3.79 5.97
N THR A 130 8.46 3.68 5.93
CA THR A 130 7.58 4.79 5.52
C THR A 130 7.73 5.99 6.46
N THR A 131 7.70 5.75 7.77
CA THR A 131 7.84 6.81 8.79
C THR A 131 9.17 7.53 8.64
N SER A 132 10.28 6.78 8.52
CA SER A 132 11.60 7.36 8.33
C SER A 132 11.75 8.12 7.01
N PHE A 133 11.09 7.68 5.94
CA PHE A 133 11.07 8.41 4.67
C PHE A 133 10.28 9.73 4.78
N LEU A 134 9.19 9.75 5.55
CA LEU A 134 8.45 10.99 5.83
C LEU A 134 9.29 11.97 6.65
N ASP A 135 10.06 11.49 7.64
CA ASP A 135 11.00 12.32 8.41
C ASP A 135 12.10 12.92 7.50
N PHE A 136 12.60 12.12 6.57
CA PHE A 136 13.54 12.60 5.56
C PHE A 136 12.92 13.68 4.66
N ALA A 137 11.67 13.50 4.20
CA ALA A 137 10.97 14.48 3.38
C ALA A 137 10.74 15.79 4.15
N GLU A 138 10.30 15.71 5.41
CA GLU A 138 10.10 16.86 6.29
C GLU A 138 11.41 17.64 6.52
N THR A 139 12.53 16.93 6.79
CA THR A 139 13.85 17.54 6.94
C THR A 139 14.28 18.30 5.68
N ARG A 140 13.99 17.80 4.49
CA ARG A 140 14.29 18.50 3.23
C ARG A 140 13.49 19.79 3.09
N ALA A 141 12.19 19.74 3.41
CA ALA A 141 11.31 20.91 3.37
C ALA A 141 11.76 21.99 4.39
N GLN A 142 12.09 21.59 5.62
CA GLN A 142 12.62 22.51 6.65
C GLN A 142 13.93 23.20 6.23
N ARG A 143 14.77 22.49 5.46
CA ARG A 143 16.01 23.04 4.91
C ARG A 143 15.81 23.81 3.60
N HIS A 144 14.57 24.04 3.19
CA HIS A 144 14.19 24.74 1.95
C HIS A 144 14.84 24.12 0.68
N ILE A 145 14.94 22.78 0.65
CA ILE A 145 15.52 22.06 -0.48
C ILE A 145 14.41 21.70 -1.46
N ILE A 146 14.38 22.38 -2.60
CA ILE A 146 13.51 22.03 -3.73
C ILE A 146 13.86 20.62 -4.21
N THR A 147 12.85 19.81 -4.46
CA THR A 147 13.00 18.41 -4.89
C THR A 147 12.14 18.14 -6.11
N THR A 148 12.76 17.69 -7.19
CA THR A 148 12.08 17.30 -8.42
C THR A 148 11.63 15.83 -8.38
N MET A 149 10.79 15.40 -9.34
CA MET A 149 10.38 14.00 -9.50
C MET A 149 11.60 13.07 -9.64
N GLU A 150 12.61 13.48 -10.41
CA GLU A 150 13.83 12.70 -10.58
C GLU A 150 14.67 12.66 -9.31
N ASP A 151 14.71 13.74 -8.52
CA ASP A 151 15.38 13.74 -7.22
C ASP A 151 14.72 12.75 -6.26
N TRP A 152 13.40 12.74 -6.16
CA TRP A 152 12.68 11.80 -5.29
C TRP A 152 12.96 10.35 -5.68
N ARG A 153 13.00 10.06 -6.99
CA ARG A 153 13.33 8.73 -7.51
C ARG A 153 14.72 8.26 -7.04
N LYS A 154 15.73 9.12 -7.19
CA LYS A 154 17.10 8.84 -6.74
C LYS A 154 17.19 8.74 -5.23
N ARG A 155 16.50 9.64 -4.51
CA ARG A 155 16.55 9.71 -3.04
C ARG A 155 15.92 8.50 -2.37
N LEU A 156 14.83 7.97 -2.89
CA LEU A 156 14.24 6.75 -2.33
C LEU A 156 15.21 5.57 -2.38
N ALA A 157 15.86 5.36 -3.52
CA ALA A 157 16.86 4.30 -3.66
C ALA A 157 18.06 4.50 -2.69
N GLN A 158 18.59 5.72 -2.60
CA GLN A 158 19.68 6.07 -1.68
C GLN A 158 19.28 5.91 -0.22
N PHE A 159 18.05 6.30 0.12
CA PHE A 159 17.49 6.18 1.46
C PHE A 159 17.40 4.71 1.90
N LEU A 160 16.83 3.84 1.05
CA LEU A 160 16.74 2.41 1.34
C LEU A 160 18.15 1.78 1.46
N ALA A 161 19.08 2.10 0.56
CA ALA A 161 20.45 1.62 0.63
C ALA A 161 21.18 2.10 1.90
N ALA A 162 20.92 3.33 2.36
CA ALA A 162 21.50 3.85 3.61
C ALA A 162 20.94 3.18 4.88
N MET A 163 19.80 2.51 4.75
CA MET A 163 19.19 1.69 5.81
C MET A 163 19.50 0.19 5.65
N ASP A 164 20.48 -0.15 4.83
CA ASP A 164 20.91 -1.53 4.53
C ASP A 164 19.81 -2.40 3.89
N TYR A 165 18.78 -1.77 3.30
CA TYR A 165 17.78 -2.49 2.50
C TYR A 165 18.26 -2.67 1.06
N GLU A 166 17.90 -3.81 0.48
CA GLU A 166 18.13 -4.06 -0.94
C GLU A 166 17.32 -3.08 -1.79
N ALA A 167 17.99 -2.08 -2.36
CA ALA A 167 17.37 -0.99 -3.11
C ALA A 167 17.44 -1.16 -4.63
N ASN A 168 18.02 -2.27 -5.10
CA ASN A 168 18.18 -2.48 -6.53
C ASN A 168 16.86 -3.03 -7.12
N PRO A 169 16.12 -2.26 -7.92
CA PRO A 169 14.87 -2.72 -8.50
C PRO A 169 15.20 -3.70 -9.64
N SER A 170 15.54 -4.94 -9.29
CA SER A 170 15.46 -6.00 -10.28
C SER A 170 13.99 -6.07 -10.74
N ALA A 171 13.77 -6.27 -12.03
CA ALA A 171 12.40 -6.39 -12.55
C ALA A 171 11.65 -7.61 -11.97
N GLY A 172 12.34 -8.41 -11.12
CA GLY A 172 11.87 -9.70 -10.65
C GLY A 172 11.91 -10.75 -11.77
N THR A 173 11.70 -12.00 -11.40
CA THR A 173 11.65 -13.15 -12.33
C THR A 173 10.22 -13.50 -12.74
N VAL A 174 9.22 -12.97 -12.01
CA VAL A 174 7.79 -13.24 -12.20
C VAL A 174 7.08 -11.99 -12.67
N SER A 175 6.36 -12.10 -13.78
CA SER A 175 5.50 -11.02 -14.28
C SER A 175 4.21 -10.89 -13.46
N GLN A 176 3.56 -9.73 -13.54
CA GLN A 176 2.25 -9.50 -12.92
C GLN A 176 1.18 -10.47 -13.44
N ASP A 177 1.24 -10.84 -14.71
CA ASP A 177 0.26 -11.73 -15.33
C ASP A 177 0.45 -13.18 -14.88
N GLU A 178 1.69 -13.65 -14.75
CA GLU A 178 2.01 -14.95 -14.18
C GLU A 178 1.57 -15.05 -12.71
N ALA A 179 1.88 -14.04 -11.89
CA ALA A 179 1.44 -13.99 -10.51
C ALA A 179 -0.09 -14.02 -10.39
N ARG A 180 -0.79 -13.25 -11.23
CA ARG A 180 -2.25 -13.22 -11.29
C ARG A 180 -2.83 -14.57 -11.71
N ALA A 181 -2.27 -15.20 -12.75
CA ALA A 181 -2.73 -16.51 -13.23
C ALA A 181 -2.57 -17.56 -12.14
N LYS A 182 -1.42 -17.60 -11.45
CA LYS A 182 -1.17 -18.49 -10.31
C LYS A 182 -2.19 -18.26 -9.19
N ALA A 183 -2.33 -17.01 -8.71
CA ALA A 183 -3.23 -16.67 -7.61
C ALA A 183 -4.69 -17.01 -7.93
N TYR A 184 -5.13 -16.79 -9.16
CA TYR A 184 -6.48 -17.16 -9.58
C TYR A 184 -6.68 -18.67 -9.70
N GLY A 185 -5.67 -19.40 -10.17
CA GLY A 185 -5.71 -20.86 -10.20
C GLY A 185 -5.82 -21.46 -8.79
N GLU A 186 -5.05 -20.95 -7.85
CA GLU A 186 -5.14 -21.35 -6.43
C GLU A 186 -6.48 -20.94 -5.81
N TYR A 187 -7.02 -19.77 -6.16
CA TYR A 187 -8.31 -19.32 -5.65
C TYR A 187 -9.46 -20.26 -6.08
N GLU A 188 -9.48 -20.74 -7.32
CA GLU A 188 -10.53 -21.63 -7.77
C GLU A 188 -10.53 -22.98 -6.99
N LYS A 189 -9.36 -23.45 -6.58
CA LYS A 189 -9.22 -24.61 -5.68
C LYS A 189 -9.69 -24.26 -4.26
N TYR A 190 -9.17 -23.15 -3.71
CA TYR A 190 -9.48 -22.69 -2.36
C TYR A 190 -10.96 -22.36 -2.17
N LYS A 191 -11.63 -21.83 -3.19
CA LYS A 191 -13.05 -21.52 -3.17
C LYS A 191 -13.87 -22.75 -2.81
N LEU A 192 -13.54 -23.94 -3.33
CA LEU A 192 -14.25 -25.18 -3.01
C LEU A 192 -14.06 -25.58 -1.54
N ILE A 193 -12.87 -25.33 -0.97
CA ILE A 193 -12.58 -25.58 0.44
C ILE A 193 -13.38 -24.58 1.29
N GLN A 194 -13.31 -23.31 0.96
CA GLN A 194 -14.01 -22.22 1.64
C GLN A 194 -15.54 -22.41 1.61
N ASP A 195 -16.11 -22.85 0.48
CA ASP A 195 -17.55 -23.09 0.35
C ASP A 195 -18.02 -24.25 1.25
N ARG A 196 -17.18 -25.26 1.49
CA ARG A 196 -17.49 -26.37 2.39
C ARG A 196 -17.38 -26.02 3.88
N SER A 197 -16.49 -25.12 4.23
CA SER A 197 -16.21 -24.72 5.61
C SER A 197 -16.96 -23.46 6.05
N TYR A 198 -17.63 -22.77 5.13
CA TYR A 198 -18.32 -21.52 5.42
C TYR A 198 -19.61 -21.78 6.18
N ILE A 199 -19.69 -21.26 7.41
CA ILE A 199 -20.90 -21.23 8.22
C ILE A 199 -21.45 -19.79 8.09
N SER A 200 -22.68 -19.65 7.58
CA SER A 200 -23.33 -18.33 7.48
C SER A 200 -23.69 -17.77 8.87
N ASP A 201 -23.88 -16.47 8.96
CA ASP A 201 -24.35 -15.86 10.23
C ASP A 201 -25.71 -16.41 10.64
N PHE A 202 -26.55 -16.79 9.67
CA PHE A 202 -27.83 -17.47 9.91
C PHE A 202 -27.64 -18.87 10.51
N ASP A 203 -26.67 -19.65 10.02
CA ASP A 203 -26.36 -20.98 10.55
C ASP A 203 -25.77 -20.90 11.97
N ARG A 204 -24.94 -19.89 12.25
CA ARG A 204 -24.42 -19.61 13.58
C ARG A 204 -25.53 -19.29 14.55
N PHE A 205 -26.45 -18.43 14.16
CA PHE A 205 -27.63 -18.08 14.95
C PHE A 205 -28.47 -19.33 15.29
N ASN A 206 -28.72 -20.19 14.32
CA ASN A 206 -29.52 -21.40 14.52
C ASN A 206 -28.78 -22.47 15.37
N ASN A 207 -27.44 -22.46 15.38
CA ASN A 207 -26.63 -23.40 16.15
C ASN A 207 -26.38 -22.94 17.61
N GLY A 208 -26.88 -21.76 18.01
CA GLY A 208 -26.80 -21.24 19.38
C GLY A 208 -25.45 -20.64 19.74
N ASP A 209 -24.63 -20.26 18.77
CA ASP A 209 -23.42 -19.47 18.97
C ASP A 209 -23.82 -18.02 19.32
N ASP A 210 -23.95 -17.73 20.63
CA ASP A 210 -24.51 -16.48 21.20
C ASP A 210 -23.63 -15.22 21.01
N GLU A 211 -22.56 -15.26 20.24
CA GLU A 211 -21.76 -14.07 19.88
C GLU A 211 -22.13 -13.54 18.49
N MET A 212 -23.37 -13.12 18.30
CA MET A 212 -23.75 -12.36 17.14
C MET A 212 -23.29 -10.90 17.31
N PRO A 213 -22.50 -10.34 16.37
CA PRO A 213 -22.34 -8.89 16.33
C PRO A 213 -23.73 -8.28 16.06
N LEU A 214 -24.16 -7.37 16.94
CA LEU A 214 -25.41 -6.61 16.80
C LEU A 214 -25.51 -6.08 15.37
N LEU A 215 -26.53 -6.53 14.64
CA LEU A 215 -26.84 -5.97 13.33
C LEU A 215 -27.14 -4.48 13.51
N PRO A 216 -26.68 -3.59 12.61
CA PRO A 216 -26.85 -2.14 12.74
C PRO A 216 -28.29 -1.67 12.47
N PHE A 217 -29.29 -2.52 12.69
CA PHE A 217 -30.70 -2.19 12.60
C PHE A 217 -31.40 -2.66 13.89
N ASP A 218 -31.34 -1.81 14.91
CA ASP A 218 -32.37 -1.80 15.95
C ASP A 218 -33.70 -1.39 15.31
N LEU A 219 -34.41 -2.36 14.78
CA LEU A 219 -35.82 -2.19 14.50
C LEU A 219 -36.54 -2.18 15.85
N ASN A 220 -36.77 -0.98 16.36
CA ASN A 220 -37.61 -0.77 17.52
C ASN A 220 -39.03 -1.31 17.22
N PRO A 221 -39.50 -2.37 17.92
CA PRO A 221 -40.81 -2.99 17.62
C PRO A 221 -42.00 -2.10 17.95
N LYS A 222 -41.80 -0.81 18.26
CA LYS A 222 -42.85 0.14 18.63
C LYS A 222 -43.23 1.14 17.51
N GLU A 223 -42.68 0.97 16.30
CA GLU A 223 -42.99 1.82 15.15
C GLU A 223 -43.62 1.03 13.98
N ILE A 224 -44.44 0.01 14.26
CA ILE A 224 -45.36 -0.60 13.31
C ILE A 224 -46.77 -0.34 13.78
#